data_64cfbf0fd5b68c1abb3d0f4b096122e2
#
_entry.id   64cfbf0fd5b68c1abb3d0f4b096122e2
#
_cell.length_a   1.000
_cell.length_b   1.000
_cell.length_c   1.000
_cell.angle_alpha   90.00
_cell.angle_beta   90.00
_cell.angle_gamma   90.00
#
_symmetry.space_group_name_H-M   'P 1'
#
loop_
_entity.id
_entity.type
_entity.pdbx_description
1 polymer ?
#
loop_
_entity_poly.entity_id
_entity_poly.type
_entity_poly.pdbx_seq_one_letter_code
_entity_poly.pdbx_strand_id
1 'polypeptide(L)'
;LPAIPDTFRDHRSRNNQLLLAALAQIRPQVDRAIARYGRDRVAVVLGTSTSGLDEGDVHVNLTLNGKASEAWRYPQQELGDPSRFLSRWLALDGPAYTLSTACSSSARAIISGRRLIEAGLADVAIVGGADTLSRMPINGFHSLESLSTTQCQPFSRDRSGITIGEGAALMLLTREPQPIALLGIGESSDAWHISAPHPQGEGAMRAIQQALDDAGIMPEQVGYINLHGTATRLNDQIEARVINALFGERVPCSSTKHLTGHTLGAAGITEAAIGMLILQRNLLLPAQDFSQSPQDDTLPPCGLIEHPQPLSRPVILSNSFAFGGNNTSILLGRMS
;
A
#
# COMPACT_ATOMS: atom_id res chain seq x y z
N LEU A 1 -20.64 -3.79 3.77
CA LEU A 1 -19.53 -4.11 4.65
C LEU A 1 -20.02 -4.82 5.92
N PRO A 2 -19.20 -5.66 6.59
CA PRO A 2 -19.57 -6.32 7.83
C PRO A 2 -19.93 -5.31 8.93
N ALA A 3 -20.94 -5.64 9.74
CA ALA A 3 -21.29 -4.83 10.90
C ALA A 3 -20.31 -5.08 12.05
N ILE A 4 -19.98 -4.02 12.78
CA ILE A 4 -19.18 -4.11 14.02
C ILE A 4 -20.14 -4.09 15.21
N PRO A 5 -20.17 -5.16 16.03
CA PRO A 5 -21.11 -5.28 17.15
C PRO A 5 -20.83 -4.29 18.28
N ASP A 6 -21.79 -4.14 19.21
CA ASP A 6 -21.70 -3.19 20.33
C ASP A 6 -20.52 -3.44 21.28
N THR A 7 -20.08 -4.68 21.39
CA THR A 7 -18.87 -5.04 22.16
C THR A 7 -17.59 -4.39 21.64
N PHE A 8 -17.59 -3.94 20.38
CA PHE A 8 -16.50 -3.23 19.71
C PHE A 8 -16.91 -1.81 19.30
N ARG A 9 -17.91 -1.21 19.94
CA ARG A 9 -18.42 0.13 19.56
C ARG A 9 -17.35 1.21 19.48
N ASP A 10 -16.30 1.14 20.31
CA ASP A 10 -15.21 2.09 20.36
C ASP A 10 -14.29 2.00 19.13
N HIS A 11 -14.46 0.97 18.30
CA HIS A 11 -13.71 0.70 17.09
C HIS A 11 -14.59 0.77 15.81
N ARG A 12 -15.83 1.25 15.93
CA ARG A 12 -16.74 1.36 14.78
C ARG A 12 -16.28 2.42 13.82
N SER A 13 -15.68 2.00 12.72
CA SER A 13 -15.32 2.85 11.60
C SER A 13 -15.49 2.10 10.29
N ARG A 14 -15.71 2.85 9.21
CA ARG A 14 -15.70 2.28 7.86
C ARG A 14 -14.36 1.61 7.56
N ASN A 15 -13.26 2.19 8.05
CA ASN A 15 -11.92 1.62 7.93
C ASN A 15 -11.84 0.20 8.50
N ASN A 16 -12.32 0.00 9.72
CA ASN A 16 -12.35 -1.31 10.38
C ASN A 16 -13.33 -2.28 9.71
N GLN A 17 -14.43 -1.79 9.14
CA GLN A 17 -15.34 -2.63 8.33
C GLN A 17 -14.66 -3.15 7.05
N LEU A 18 -13.84 -2.32 6.39
CA LEU A 18 -13.02 -2.73 5.24
C LEU A 18 -12.00 -3.81 5.64
N LEU A 19 -11.34 -3.64 6.80
CA LEU A 19 -10.43 -4.66 7.35
C LEU A 19 -11.14 -5.99 7.62
N LEU A 20 -12.35 -5.97 8.18
CA LEU A 20 -13.13 -7.20 8.40
C LEU A 20 -13.50 -7.88 7.09
N ALA A 21 -13.83 -7.11 6.05
CA ALA A 21 -14.11 -7.66 4.73
C ALA A 21 -12.87 -8.32 4.10
N ALA A 22 -11.69 -7.70 4.27
CA ALA A 22 -10.42 -8.30 3.85
C ALA A 22 -10.07 -9.53 4.67
N LEU A 23 -10.23 -9.48 6.00
CA LEU A 23 -9.99 -10.60 6.91
C LEU A 23 -10.84 -11.83 6.56
N ALA A 24 -12.10 -11.62 6.21
CA ALA A 24 -13.01 -12.72 5.86
C ALA A 24 -12.47 -13.61 4.75
N GLN A 25 -11.69 -13.04 3.81
CA GLN A 25 -11.12 -13.78 2.67
C GLN A 25 -9.94 -14.68 3.07
N ILE A 26 -9.24 -14.36 4.15
CA ILE A 26 -8.08 -15.12 4.65
C ILE A 26 -8.33 -15.73 6.03
N ARG A 27 -9.54 -15.62 6.54
CA ARG A 27 -9.91 -16.07 7.91
C ARG A 27 -9.52 -17.53 8.18
N PRO A 28 -9.76 -18.49 7.29
CA PRO A 28 -9.36 -19.88 7.54
C PRO A 28 -7.84 -20.06 7.70
N GLN A 29 -7.03 -19.27 6.96
CA GLN A 29 -5.58 -19.29 7.08
C GLN A 29 -5.12 -18.70 8.42
N VAL A 30 -5.74 -17.59 8.83
CA VAL A 30 -5.47 -16.93 10.11
C VAL A 30 -5.82 -17.87 11.27
N ASP A 31 -7.00 -18.52 11.25
CA ASP A 31 -7.43 -19.44 12.30
C ASP A 31 -6.49 -20.64 12.42
N ARG A 32 -6.00 -21.18 11.29
CA ARG A 32 -4.98 -22.25 11.31
C ARG A 32 -3.66 -21.79 11.90
N ALA A 33 -3.23 -20.57 11.61
CA ALA A 33 -2.00 -20.00 12.18
C ALA A 33 -2.12 -19.82 13.69
N ILE A 34 -3.24 -19.29 14.18
CA ILE A 34 -3.52 -19.13 15.62
C ILE A 34 -3.53 -20.49 16.32
N ALA A 35 -4.20 -21.50 15.73
CA ALA A 35 -4.27 -22.84 16.30
C ALA A 35 -2.90 -23.52 16.37
N ARG A 36 -2.03 -23.25 15.38
CA ARG A 36 -0.70 -23.88 15.29
C ARG A 36 0.34 -23.22 16.20
N TYR A 37 0.40 -21.89 16.21
CA TYR A 37 1.48 -21.16 16.86
C TYR A 37 1.10 -20.54 18.22
N GLY A 38 -0.19 -20.39 18.48
CA GLY A 38 -0.69 -19.70 19.67
C GLY A 38 -0.98 -18.21 19.41
N ARG A 39 -1.79 -17.64 20.29
CA ARG A 39 -2.27 -16.25 20.19
C ARG A 39 -1.16 -15.21 20.38
N ASP A 40 -0.17 -15.53 21.17
CA ASP A 40 1.00 -14.70 21.48
C ASP A 40 2.06 -14.69 20.37
N ARG A 41 1.95 -15.63 19.42
CA ARG A 41 2.90 -15.78 18.31
C ARG A 41 2.40 -15.23 16.97
N VAL A 42 1.21 -14.65 16.93
CA VAL A 42 0.62 -14.01 15.76
C VAL A 42 0.63 -12.50 15.94
N ALA A 43 1.39 -11.81 15.10
CA ALA A 43 1.47 -10.35 15.11
C ALA A 43 0.43 -9.72 14.17
N VAL A 44 0.04 -8.47 14.45
CA VAL A 44 -0.78 -7.62 13.57
C VAL A 44 -0.03 -6.33 13.31
N VAL A 45 0.38 -6.10 12.07
CA VAL A 45 1.05 -4.86 11.66
C VAL A 45 0.30 -4.27 10.47
N LEU A 46 -0.35 -3.13 10.67
CA LEU A 46 -1.17 -2.48 9.66
C LEU A 46 -0.65 -1.09 9.33
N GLY A 47 -0.97 -0.64 8.12
CA GLY A 47 -0.73 0.73 7.67
C GLY A 47 -2.04 1.47 7.42
N THR A 48 -2.09 2.73 7.80
CA THR A 48 -3.22 3.63 7.50
C THR A 48 -2.77 5.08 7.49
N SER A 49 -3.46 5.90 6.73
CA SER A 49 -3.35 7.37 6.78
C SER A 49 -4.60 8.02 7.35
N THR A 50 -5.72 7.33 7.35
CA THR A 50 -7.02 7.89 7.72
C THR A 50 -7.61 7.29 9.00
N SER A 51 -7.42 5.98 9.25
CA SER A 51 -8.17 5.30 10.32
C SER A 51 -9.67 5.65 10.27
N GLY A 52 -10.30 5.98 11.41
CA GLY A 52 -11.69 6.44 11.51
C GLY A 52 -11.85 7.97 11.39
N LEU A 53 -11.07 8.61 10.53
CA LEU A 53 -11.09 10.07 10.37
C LEU A 53 -12.43 10.59 9.84
N ASP A 54 -13.11 9.83 8.97
CA ASP A 54 -14.42 10.22 8.43
C ASP A 54 -15.48 10.29 9.55
N GLU A 55 -15.47 9.36 10.50
CA GLU A 55 -16.32 9.38 11.67
C GLU A 55 -16.04 10.60 12.56
N GLY A 56 -14.76 10.98 12.67
CA GLY A 56 -14.34 12.20 13.36
C GLY A 56 -14.85 13.47 12.67
N ASP A 57 -14.75 13.56 11.36
CA ASP A 57 -15.26 14.68 10.57
C ASP A 57 -16.77 14.86 10.74
N VAL A 58 -17.52 13.75 10.71
CA VAL A 58 -18.97 13.76 10.96
C VAL A 58 -19.28 14.25 12.37
N HIS A 59 -18.54 13.77 13.38
CA HIS A 59 -18.69 14.21 14.77
C HIS A 59 -18.44 15.71 14.92
N VAL A 60 -17.35 16.23 14.39
CA VAL A 60 -17.03 17.67 14.43
C VAL A 60 -18.14 18.51 13.78
N ASN A 61 -18.62 18.09 12.61
CA ASN A 61 -19.68 18.80 11.91
C ASN A 61 -20.99 18.84 12.72
N LEU A 62 -21.38 17.71 13.33
CA LEU A 62 -22.56 17.66 14.20
C LEU A 62 -22.41 18.57 15.41
N THR A 63 -21.25 18.56 16.06
CA THR A 63 -20.96 19.38 17.25
C THR A 63 -21.02 20.89 16.91
N LEU A 64 -20.43 21.29 15.79
CA LEU A 64 -20.47 22.70 15.34
C LEU A 64 -21.88 23.16 15.03
N ASN A 65 -22.79 22.27 14.66
CA ASN A 65 -24.20 22.55 14.43
C ASN A 65 -25.10 22.35 15.66
N GLY A 66 -24.52 22.24 16.86
CA GLY A 66 -25.25 22.07 18.12
C GLY A 66 -25.95 20.74 18.30
N LYS A 67 -25.54 19.69 17.54
CA LYS A 67 -26.10 18.34 17.62
C LYS A 67 -25.12 17.44 18.35
N ALA A 68 -25.67 16.57 19.22
CA ALA A 68 -24.84 15.54 19.86
C ALA A 68 -24.52 14.39 18.89
N SER A 69 -23.29 13.90 18.94
CA SER A 69 -22.88 12.68 18.27
C SER A 69 -22.61 11.60 19.30
N GLU A 70 -23.65 10.86 19.66
CA GLU A 70 -23.55 9.81 20.68
C GLU A 70 -22.80 8.55 20.18
N ALA A 71 -22.74 8.38 18.87
CA ALA A 71 -22.12 7.20 18.23
C ALA A 71 -20.60 7.28 18.15
N TRP A 72 -20.03 8.50 18.10
CA TRP A 72 -18.60 8.67 17.93
C TRP A 72 -17.82 8.43 19.23
N ARG A 73 -16.63 7.83 19.10
CA ARG A 73 -15.67 7.62 20.18
C ARG A 73 -14.28 7.98 19.69
N TYR A 74 -13.52 8.67 20.54
CA TYR A 74 -12.18 9.15 20.20
C TYR A 74 -11.22 8.04 19.67
N PRO A 75 -11.22 6.81 20.24
CA PRO A 75 -10.35 5.73 19.73
C PRO A 75 -10.55 5.42 18.25
N GLN A 76 -11.76 5.64 17.68
CA GLN A 76 -12.05 5.34 16.28
C GLN A 76 -11.13 6.09 15.30
N GLN A 77 -10.73 7.32 15.64
CA GLN A 77 -9.88 8.16 14.77
C GLN A 77 -8.38 8.04 15.06
N GLU A 78 -7.99 7.34 16.13
CA GLU A 78 -6.57 7.14 16.42
C GLU A 78 -5.92 6.26 15.34
N LEU A 79 -4.73 6.68 14.87
CA LEU A 79 -4.01 5.90 13.85
C LEU A 79 -3.66 4.48 14.31
N GLY A 80 -3.52 4.25 15.62
CA GLY A 80 -3.28 2.93 16.19
C GLY A 80 -4.51 2.02 16.25
N ASP A 81 -5.71 2.55 16.00
CA ASP A 81 -6.96 1.81 16.17
C ASP A 81 -7.08 0.55 15.28
N PRO A 82 -6.75 0.59 13.98
CA PRO A 82 -6.93 -0.57 13.11
C PRO A 82 -6.23 -1.84 13.62
N SER A 83 -5.00 -1.74 14.08
CA SER A 83 -4.24 -2.89 14.59
C SER A 83 -4.77 -3.35 15.94
N ARG A 84 -5.11 -2.43 16.85
CA ARG A 84 -5.73 -2.76 18.13
C ARG A 84 -7.07 -3.46 17.93
N PHE A 85 -7.90 -2.95 17.03
CA PHE A 85 -9.17 -3.54 16.69
C PHE A 85 -9.01 -4.97 16.18
N LEU A 86 -8.15 -5.18 15.19
CA LEU A 86 -7.98 -6.49 14.58
C LEU A 86 -7.38 -7.50 15.56
N SER A 87 -6.40 -7.09 16.40
CA SER A 87 -5.83 -7.91 17.45
C SER A 87 -6.89 -8.34 18.48
N ARG A 88 -7.73 -7.39 18.93
CA ARG A 88 -8.83 -7.70 19.87
C ARG A 88 -9.91 -8.57 19.24
N TRP A 89 -10.26 -8.32 17.97
CA TRP A 89 -11.23 -9.10 17.21
C TRP A 89 -10.85 -10.58 17.10
N LEU A 90 -9.55 -10.83 16.93
CA LEU A 90 -8.97 -12.17 16.83
C LEU A 90 -8.53 -12.73 18.19
N ALA A 91 -8.68 -11.97 19.26
CA ALA A 91 -8.22 -12.28 20.62
C ALA A 91 -6.73 -12.68 20.65
N LEU A 92 -5.87 -11.88 19.97
CA LEU A 92 -4.43 -12.10 19.91
C LEU A 92 -3.73 -11.37 21.06
N ASP A 93 -2.62 -11.96 21.51
CA ASP A 93 -1.75 -11.45 22.56
C ASP A 93 -0.34 -11.08 22.05
N GLY A 94 -0.09 -11.31 20.76
CA GLY A 94 1.17 -10.96 20.08
C GLY A 94 1.31 -9.46 19.78
N PRO A 95 2.45 -9.04 19.20
CA PRO A 95 2.69 -7.65 18.82
C PRO A 95 1.59 -7.11 17.89
N ALA A 96 1.04 -5.94 18.22
CA ALA A 96 0.00 -5.29 17.42
C ALA A 96 0.23 -3.79 17.38
N TYR A 97 0.51 -3.23 16.21
CA TYR A 97 0.71 -1.80 16.02
C TYR A 97 0.44 -1.35 14.58
N THR A 98 0.20 -0.07 14.44
CA THR A 98 -0.06 0.57 13.15
C THR A 98 1.08 1.50 12.77
N LEU A 99 1.45 1.48 11.49
CA LEU A 99 2.39 2.40 10.89
C LEU A 99 1.64 3.46 10.06
N SER A 100 2.05 4.71 10.19
CA SER A 100 1.51 5.81 9.39
C SER A 100 2.68 6.61 8.81
N THR A 101 3.06 6.26 7.59
CA THR A 101 4.13 6.86 6.81
C THR A 101 3.62 7.31 5.44
N ALA A 102 2.45 7.97 5.46
CA ALA A 102 1.73 8.40 4.27
C ALA A 102 1.50 7.22 3.29
N CYS A 103 1.72 7.41 1.99
CA CYS A 103 1.43 6.43 0.96
C CYS A 103 2.24 5.12 1.05
N SER A 104 3.30 5.06 1.85
CA SER A 104 4.10 3.86 2.08
C SER A 104 3.69 3.03 3.31
N SER A 105 2.65 3.44 4.04
CA SER A 105 2.28 2.87 5.34
C SER A 105 2.11 1.34 5.30
N SER A 106 1.30 0.82 4.41
CA SER A 106 1.02 -0.63 4.37
C SER A 106 2.15 -1.45 3.74
N ALA A 107 2.93 -0.89 2.81
CA ALA A 107 4.15 -1.54 2.34
C ALA A 107 5.18 -1.64 3.48
N ARG A 108 5.32 -0.59 4.29
CA ARG A 108 6.17 -0.61 5.49
C ARG A 108 5.65 -1.59 6.54
N ALA A 109 4.33 -1.78 6.64
CA ALA A 109 3.75 -2.81 7.49
C ALA A 109 4.17 -4.24 7.08
N ILE A 110 4.25 -4.52 5.77
CA ILE A 110 4.79 -5.79 5.25
C ILE A 110 6.24 -5.96 5.71
N ILE A 111 7.09 -4.94 5.51
CA ILE A 111 8.50 -4.95 5.91
C ILE A 111 8.63 -5.20 7.42
N SER A 112 7.85 -4.48 8.22
CA SER A 112 7.88 -4.60 9.67
C SER A 112 7.39 -5.96 10.16
N GLY A 113 6.35 -6.52 9.56
CA GLY A 113 5.87 -7.88 9.85
C GLY A 113 6.93 -8.95 9.57
N ARG A 114 7.67 -8.84 8.45
CA ARG A 114 8.80 -9.73 8.15
C ARG A 114 9.87 -9.62 9.24
N ARG A 115 10.24 -8.42 9.66
CA ARG A 115 11.26 -8.20 10.70
C ARG A 115 10.86 -8.79 12.05
N LEU A 116 9.59 -8.73 12.44
CA LEU A 116 9.10 -9.38 13.66
C LEU A 116 9.31 -10.89 13.62
N ILE A 117 9.03 -11.51 12.48
CA ILE A 117 9.24 -12.95 12.27
C ILE A 117 10.75 -13.28 12.29
N GLU A 118 11.57 -12.50 11.59
CA GLU A 118 13.03 -12.69 11.56
C GLU A 118 13.68 -12.54 12.94
N ALA A 119 13.19 -11.59 13.73
CA ALA A 119 13.62 -11.37 15.11
C ALA A 119 13.10 -12.41 16.10
N GLY A 120 12.23 -13.34 15.68
CA GLY A 120 11.64 -14.34 16.55
C GLY A 120 10.57 -13.81 17.51
N LEU A 121 10.07 -12.58 17.30
CA LEU A 121 9.02 -11.96 18.09
C LEU A 121 7.61 -12.45 17.70
N ALA A 122 7.47 -13.03 16.52
CA ALA A 122 6.27 -13.68 16.04
C ALA A 122 6.66 -14.85 15.12
N ASP A 123 5.77 -15.81 14.94
CA ASP A 123 5.91 -16.88 13.93
C ASP A 123 5.11 -16.58 12.68
N VAL A 124 4.05 -15.79 12.82
CA VAL A 124 3.18 -15.32 11.75
C VAL A 124 2.84 -13.86 11.97
N ALA A 125 2.74 -13.10 10.90
CA ALA A 125 2.28 -11.72 10.93
C ALA A 125 1.12 -11.49 9.95
N ILE A 126 0.02 -10.96 10.46
CA ILE A 126 -1.05 -10.39 9.64
C ILE A 126 -0.59 -8.98 9.30
N VAL A 127 -0.36 -8.73 8.02
CA VAL A 127 0.12 -7.44 7.52
C VAL A 127 -0.83 -6.87 6.48
N GLY A 128 -0.87 -5.56 6.36
CA GLY A 128 -1.70 -4.90 5.37
C GLY A 128 -2.14 -3.52 5.81
N GLY A 129 -3.36 -3.16 5.50
CA GLY A 129 -3.90 -1.86 5.87
C GLY A 129 -5.23 -1.55 5.22
N ALA A 130 -5.80 -0.44 5.63
CA ALA A 130 -7.02 0.11 5.06
C ALA A 130 -6.98 1.63 5.13
N ASP A 131 -7.56 2.26 4.13
CA ASP A 131 -7.89 3.68 4.15
C ASP A 131 -9.24 3.92 3.48
N THR A 132 -9.96 4.91 3.98
CA THR A 132 -11.29 5.28 3.54
C THR A 132 -11.30 6.67 2.91
N LEU A 133 -12.28 6.92 2.07
CA LEU A 133 -12.56 8.28 1.59
C LEU A 133 -12.99 9.13 2.77
N SER A 134 -12.30 10.26 2.97
CA SER A 134 -12.68 11.27 3.95
C SER A 134 -12.35 12.67 3.42
N ARG A 135 -13.00 13.67 4.00
CA ARG A 135 -12.86 15.07 3.53
C ARG A 135 -11.46 15.64 3.77
N MET A 136 -10.81 15.24 4.86
CA MET A 136 -9.52 15.82 5.24
C MET A 136 -8.43 15.54 4.20
N PRO A 137 -8.15 14.29 3.78
CA PRO A 137 -7.18 14.05 2.71
C PRO A 137 -7.62 14.66 1.37
N ILE A 138 -8.92 14.65 1.03
CA ILE A 138 -9.41 15.27 -0.20
C ILE A 138 -9.10 16.78 -0.18
N ASN A 139 -9.45 17.48 0.88
CA ASN A 139 -9.16 18.92 1.01
C ASN A 139 -7.66 19.20 1.08
N GLY A 140 -6.91 18.35 1.78
CA GLY A 140 -5.45 18.46 1.88
C GLY A 140 -4.76 18.38 0.52
N PHE A 141 -5.05 17.35 -0.27
CA PHE A 141 -4.50 17.20 -1.62
C PHE A 141 -5.02 18.26 -2.59
N HIS A 142 -6.27 18.70 -2.43
CA HIS A 142 -6.80 19.81 -3.21
C HIS A 142 -6.01 21.09 -2.95
N SER A 143 -5.74 21.42 -1.69
CA SER A 143 -4.96 22.62 -1.31
C SER A 143 -3.50 22.57 -1.81
N LEU A 144 -2.98 21.39 -2.08
CA LEU A 144 -1.66 21.17 -2.69
C LEU A 144 -1.71 21.11 -4.22
N GLU A 145 -2.87 21.39 -4.83
CA GLU A 145 -3.08 21.29 -6.29
C GLU A 145 -2.66 19.92 -6.86
N SER A 146 -2.86 18.86 -6.06
CA SER A 146 -2.42 17.50 -6.38
C SER A 146 -3.56 16.53 -6.70
N LEU A 147 -4.83 17.02 -6.71
CA LEU A 147 -5.99 16.24 -7.13
C LEU A 147 -6.29 16.42 -8.61
N SER A 148 -6.61 15.31 -9.28
CA SER A 148 -7.19 15.34 -10.62
C SER A 148 -8.71 15.61 -10.52
N THR A 149 -9.23 16.36 -11.48
CA THR A 149 -10.68 16.58 -11.64
C THR A 149 -11.35 15.47 -12.46
N THR A 150 -10.55 14.58 -13.04
CA THR A 150 -10.96 13.41 -13.81
C THR A 150 -10.23 12.17 -13.26
N GLN A 151 -10.45 11.01 -13.86
CA GLN A 151 -9.66 9.83 -13.52
C GLN A 151 -8.15 10.09 -13.75
N CYS A 152 -7.33 9.76 -12.77
CA CYS A 152 -5.89 9.99 -12.85
C CYS A 152 -5.26 9.18 -13.99
N GLN A 153 -4.27 9.78 -14.64
CA GLN A 153 -3.57 9.22 -15.81
C GLN A 153 -2.05 9.23 -15.57
N PRO A 154 -1.52 8.29 -14.79
CA PRO A 154 -0.09 8.25 -14.52
C PRO A 154 0.74 8.23 -15.81
N PHE A 155 1.84 8.97 -15.83
CA PHE A 155 2.80 9.09 -16.93
C PHE A 155 2.25 9.70 -18.22
N SER A 156 1.00 10.17 -18.25
CA SER A 156 0.45 10.90 -19.40
C SER A 156 0.93 12.35 -19.43
N ARG A 157 0.89 12.95 -20.63
CA ARG A 157 1.29 14.35 -20.84
C ARG A 157 0.43 15.33 -20.04
N ASP A 158 -0.87 15.09 -19.99
CA ASP A 158 -1.84 15.99 -19.33
C ASP A 158 -2.20 15.56 -17.92
N ARG A 159 -1.36 14.70 -17.28
CA ARG A 159 -1.58 14.29 -15.90
C ARG A 159 -1.65 15.49 -14.97
N SER A 160 -2.66 15.51 -14.10
CA SER A 160 -2.96 16.67 -13.25
C SER A 160 -2.98 16.36 -11.76
N GLY A 161 -2.77 15.12 -11.36
CA GLY A 161 -2.79 14.72 -9.96
C GLY A 161 -3.48 13.39 -9.72
N ILE A 162 -3.67 13.08 -8.44
CA ILE A 162 -4.26 11.83 -7.98
C ILE A 162 -5.78 11.81 -8.08
N THR A 163 -6.33 10.61 -8.23
CA THR A 163 -7.72 10.30 -7.84
C THR A 163 -7.65 9.50 -6.54
N ILE A 164 -8.23 9.99 -5.45
CA ILE A 164 -8.22 9.28 -4.17
C ILE A 164 -9.20 8.10 -4.26
N GLY A 165 -8.74 6.92 -3.85
CA GLY A 165 -9.53 5.71 -3.70
C GLY A 165 -9.65 5.29 -2.23
N GLU A 166 -10.51 4.32 -1.94
CA GLU A 166 -10.53 3.61 -0.67
C GLU A 166 -10.32 2.12 -0.89
N GLY A 167 -9.74 1.46 0.09
CA GLY A 167 -9.51 0.03 0.00
C GLY A 167 -8.88 -0.57 1.24
N ALA A 168 -8.89 -1.89 1.29
CA ALA A 168 -8.17 -2.67 2.28
C ALA A 168 -7.66 -3.96 1.67
N ALA A 169 -6.49 -4.39 2.11
CA ALA A 169 -5.99 -5.73 1.85
C ALA A 169 -5.20 -6.24 3.06
N LEU A 170 -5.20 -7.55 3.23
CA LEU A 170 -4.45 -8.25 4.27
C LEU A 170 -3.69 -9.41 3.66
N MET A 171 -2.48 -9.63 4.15
CA MET A 171 -1.65 -10.79 3.85
C MET A 171 -1.20 -11.47 5.13
N LEU A 172 -0.90 -12.75 5.02
CA LEU A 172 -0.31 -13.54 6.09
C LEU A 172 1.14 -13.86 5.73
N LEU A 173 2.08 -13.39 6.54
CA LEU A 173 3.50 -13.73 6.42
C LEU A 173 3.86 -14.85 7.36
N THR A 174 4.66 -15.81 6.88
CA THR A 174 5.17 -16.95 7.64
C THR A 174 6.56 -17.32 7.15
N ARG A 175 7.36 -18.01 7.97
CA ARG A 175 8.64 -18.60 7.53
C ARG A 175 8.47 -19.86 6.67
N GLU A 176 7.29 -20.48 6.73
CA GLU A 176 7.05 -21.69 5.98
C GLU A 176 7.04 -21.44 4.48
N PRO A 177 7.61 -22.33 3.68
CA PRO A 177 7.56 -22.22 2.22
C PRO A 177 6.12 -22.08 1.73
N GLN A 178 5.89 -21.08 0.91
CA GLN A 178 4.61 -20.79 0.26
C GLN A 178 4.84 -20.65 -1.26
N PRO A 179 3.80 -20.84 -2.09
CA PRO A 179 3.91 -20.64 -3.53
C PRO A 179 4.39 -19.24 -3.94
N ILE A 180 4.08 -18.25 -3.13
CA ILE A 180 4.54 -16.85 -3.31
C ILE A 180 5.34 -16.45 -2.09
N ALA A 181 6.54 -15.91 -2.33
CA ALA A 181 7.44 -15.42 -1.31
C ALA A 181 7.64 -13.91 -1.40
N LEU A 182 7.85 -13.29 -0.26
CA LEU A 182 8.42 -11.95 -0.13
C LEU A 182 9.94 -12.10 -0.24
N LEU A 183 10.47 -11.90 -1.45
CA LEU A 183 11.88 -12.16 -1.79
C LEU A 183 12.81 -11.10 -1.21
N GLY A 184 12.42 -9.82 -1.31
CA GLY A 184 13.26 -8.73 -0.89
C GLY A 184 12.45 -7.52 -0.43
N ILE A 185 13.05 -6.74 0.46
CA ILE A 185 12.51 -5.53 1.03
C ILE A 185 13.55 -4.41 1.01
N GLY A 186 13.10 -3.20 0.74
CA GLY A 186 13.95 -2.02 0.82
C GLY A 186 13.16 -0.81 1.29
N GLU A 187 13.78 0.03 2.09
CA GLU A 187 13.19 1.28 2.57
C GLU A 187 14.24 2.36 2.75
N SER A 188 13.82 3.59 2.56
CA SER A 188 14.68 4.76 2.71
C SER A 188 13.88 5.99 3.12
N SER A 189 14.59 7.05 3.46
CA SER A 189 14.03 8.39 3.62
C SER A 189 14.81 9.36 2.75
N ASP A 190 14.10 10.25 2.04
CA ASP A 190 14.72 11.32 1.27
C ASP A 190 15.34 12.40 2.16
N ALA A 191 14.71 12.67 3.31
CA ALA A 191 15.05 13.79 4.20
C ALA A 191 15.17 15.12 3.44
N TRP A 192 14.29 15.35 2.45
CA TRP A 192 14.36 16.47 1.49
C TRP A 192 13.26 17.50 1.71
N HIS A 193 12.00 17.11 1.53
CA HIS A 193 10.85 18.01 1.57
C HIS A 193 9.61 17.25 2.03
N ILE A 194 8.63 17.98 2.60
CA ILE A 194 7.41 17.38 3.14
C ILE A 194 6.49 16.75 2.07
N SER A 195 6.46 17.30 0.86
CA SER A 195 5.55 16.86 -0.21
C SER A 195 6.22 16.57 -1.56
N ALA A 196 7.46 17.03 -1.75
CA ALA A 196 8.19 16.80 -3.00
C ALA A 196 9.23 15.68 -2.83
N PRO A 197 9.37 14.77 -3.82
CA PRO A 197 10.43 13.77 -3.81
C PRO A 197 11.80 14.43 -4.00
N HIS A 198 12.88 13.72 -3.60
CA HIS A 198 14.23 14.18 -3.89
C HIS A 198 14.44 14.35 -5.40
N PRO A 199 14.96 15.50 -5.88
CA PRO A 199 15.02 15.81 -7.33
C PRO A 199 15.76 14.78 -8.18
N GLN A 200 16.73 14.07 -7.60
CA GLN A 200 17.47 13.01 -8.27
C GLN A 200 16.91 11.61 -8.02
N GLY A 201 15.87 11.47 -7.17
CA GLY A 201 15.27 10.18 -6.83
C GLY A 201 16.15 9.25 -6.02
N GLU A 202 17.15 9.79 -5.31
CA GLU A 202 18.13 8.99 -4.58
C GLU A 202 17.50 8.06 -3.55
N GLY A 203 16.51 8.53 -2.81
CA GLY A 203 15.81 7.71 -1.82
C GLY A 203 15.05 6.56 -2.47
N ALA A 204 14.30 6.83 -3.54
CA ALA A 204 13.60 5.80 -4.30
C ALA A 204 14.59 4.77 -4.88
N MET A 205 15.71 5.23 -5.44
CA MET A 205 16.76 4.36 -5.97
C MET A 205 17.35 3.47 -4.86
N ARG A 206 17.65 4.02 -3.68
CA ARG A 206 18.16 3.24 -2.53
C ARG A 206 17.16 2.17 -2.09
N ALA A 207 15.86 2.50 -2.01
CA ALA A 207 14.85 1.53 -1.60
C ALA A 207 14.76 0.37 -2.60
N ILE A 208 14.78 0.65 -3.91
CA ILE A 208 14.78 -0.40 -4.94
C ILE A 208 16.05 -1.25 -4.85
N GLN A 209 17.22 -0.61 -4.78
CA GLN A 209 18.48 -1.34 -4.72
C GLN A 209 18.57 -2.25 -3.49
N GLN A 210 18.15 -1.75 -2.32
CA GLN A 210 18.08 -2.57 -1.11
C GLN A 210 17.18 -3.80 -1.28
N ALA A 211 16.01 -3.64 -1.94
CA ALA A 211 15.12 -4.77 -2.17
C ALA A 211 15.74 -5.81 -3.11
N LEU A 212 16.46 -5.38 -4.15
CA LEU A 212 17.18 -6.27 -5.06
C LEU A 212 18.33 -6.98 -4.34
N ASP A 213 19.12 -6.24 -3.56
CA ASP A 213 20.25 -6.79 -2.79
C ASP A 213 19.78 -7.80 -1.73
N ASP A 214 18.69 -7.48 -1.01
CA ASP A 214 18.08 -8.38 -0.01
C ASP A 214 17.56 -9.67 -0.64
N ALA A 215 17.03 -9.60 -1.86
CA ALA A 215 16.60 -10.77 -2.63
C ALA A 215 17.75 -11.52 -3.30
N GLY A 216 18.94 -10.93 -3.41
CA GLY A 216 20.07 -11.49 -4.14
C GLY A 216 19.83 -11.61 -5.64
N ILE A 217 19.06 -10.70 -6.24
CA ILE A 217 18.71 -10.73 -7.67
C ILE A 217 19.17 -9.47 -8.40
N MET A 218 19.38 -9.63 -9.70
CA MET A 218 19.73 -8.52 -10.59
C MET A 218 18.46 -7.86 -11.17
N PRO A 219 18.50 -6.58 -11.58
CA PRO A 219 17.36 -5.90 -12.19
C PRO A 219 16.71 -6.67 -13.35
N GLU A 220 17.50 -7.36 -14.16
CA GLU A 220 17.04 -8.12 -15.32
C GLU A 220 16.19 -9.35 -14.95
N GLN A 221 16.24 -9.80 -13.70
CA GLN A 221 15.44 -10.92 -13.20
C GLN A 221 14.03 -10.51 -12.77
N VAL A 222 13.78 -9.19 -12.64
CA VAL A 222 12.43 -8.65 -12.40
C VAL A 222 11.60 -8.79 -13.67
N GLY A 223 10.39 -9.32 -13.53
CA GLY A 223 9.46 -9.53 -14.63
C GLY A 223 8.45 -8.42 -14.83
N TYR A 224 8.17 -7.64 -13.77
CA TYR A 224 7.24 -6.53 -13.80
C TYR A 224 7.48 -5.58 -12.63
N ILE A 225 7.28 -4.29 -12.87
CA ILE A 225 7.33 -3.26 -11.84
C ILE A 225 5.95 -2.60 -11.72
N ASN A 226 5.32 -2.75 -10.55
CA ASN A 226 4.17 -1.93 -10.18
C ASN A 226 4.70 -0.60 -9.66
N LEU A 227 4.50 0.44 -10.45
CA LEU A 227 4.99 1.79 -10.18
C LEU A 227 4.13 2.47 -9.11
N HIS A 228 4.75 3.34 -8.32
CA HIS A 228 3.98 4.24 -7.46
C HIS A 228 3.03 5.10 -8.29
N GLY A 229 3.49 5.70 -9.37
CA GLY A 229 2.73 6.30 -10.46
C GLY A 229 1.43 6.98 -10.05
N THR A 230 1.54 8.14 -9.40
CA THR A 230 0.40 8.86 -8.81
C THR A 230 -0.31 9.82 -9.77
N ALA A 231 0.22 9.99 -10.98
CA ALA A 231 -0.19 11.03 -11.93
C ALA A 231 0.12 12.47 -11.46
N THR A 232 0.90 12.64 -10.40
CA THR A 232 1.46 13.95 -10.07
C THR A 232 2.72 14.19 -10.92
N ARG A 233 2.93 15.43 -11.34
CA ARG A 233 4.02 15.77 -12.27
C ARG A 233 5.38 15.34 -11.73
N LEU A 234 5.69 15.69 -10.47
CA LEU A 234 7.00 15.41 -9.88
C LEU A 234 7.24 13.93 -9.60
N ASN A 235 6.25 13.24 -9.04
CA ASN A 235 6.42 11.81 -8.76
C ASN A 235 6.72 11.02 -10.04
N ASP A 236 5.88 11.19 -11.05
CA ASP A 236 6.01 10.40 -12.27
C ASP A 236 7.32 10.72 -13.00
N GLN A 237 7.76 11.99 -12.99
CA GLN A 237 9.03 12.39 -13.54
C GLN A 237 10.23 11.75 -12.84
N ILE A 238 10.22 11.79 -11.51
CA ILE A 238 11.33 11.22 -10.72
C ILE A 238 11.32 9.71 -10.78
N GLU A 239 10.14 9.09 -10.69
CA GLU A 239 10.01 7.63 -10.78
C GLU A 239 10.46 7.12 -12.17
N ALA A 240 10.02 7.75 -13.26
CA ALA A 240 10.50 7.40 -14.60
C ALA A 240 12.03 7.48 -14.72
N ARG A 241 12.65 8.51 -14.13
CA ARG A 241 14.12 8.65 -14.08
C ARG A 241 14.78 7.49 -13.33
N VAL A 242 14.25 7.15 -12.16
CA VAL A 242 14.80 6.06 -11.32
C VAL A 242 14.68 4.72 -12.03
N ILE A 243 13.52 4.44 -12.61
CA ILE A 243 13.28 3.20 -13.34
C ILE A 243 14.16 3.11 -14.59
N ASN A 244 14.28 4.21 -15.36
CA ASN A 244 15.21 4.25 -16.49
C ASN A 244 16.65 3.96 -16.07
N ALA A 245 17.12 4.57 -14.98
CA ALA A 245 18.50 4.39 -14.51
C ALA A 245 18.81 2.96 -14.06
N LEU A 246 17.86 2.27 -13.42
CA LEU A 246 18.07 0.92 -12.88
C LEU A 246 17.71 -0.20 -13.87
N PHE A 247 16.66 -0.01 -14.66
CA PHE A 247 16.08 -1.07 -15.51
C PHE A 247 16.08 -0.74 -17.00
N GLY A 248 16.26 0.55 -17.37
CA GLY A 248 16.03 0.99 -18.74
C GLY A 248 14.57 0.75 -19.16
N GLU A 249 14.38 0.32 -20.39
CA GLU A 249 13.06 -0.06 -20.95
C GLU A 249 12.80 -1.59 -20.92
N ARG A 250 13.73 -2.36 -20.34
CA ARG A 250 13.73 -3.83 -20.45
C ARG A 250 12.70 -4.53 -19.58
N VAL A 251 12.28 -3.91 -18.47
CA VAL A 251 11.33 -4.49 -17.53
C VAL A 251 9.97 -3.83 -17.71
N PRO A 252 8.92 -4.59 -18.04
CA PRO A 252 7.57 -4.06 -18.14
C PRO A 252 7.14 -3.37 -16.86
N CYS A 253 6.52 -2.21 -16.97
CA CYS A 253 6.03 -1.48 -15.80
C CYS A 253 4.72 -0.75 -16.09
N SER A 254 3.92 -0.52 -15.06
CA SER A 254 2.74 0.33 -15.09
C SER A 254 2.29 0.72 -13.68
N SER A 255 1.46 1.74 -13.57
CA SER A 255 0.73 2.08 -12.35
C SER A 255 -0.70 1.55 -12.44
N THR A 256 -1.19 0.96 -11.36
CA THR A 256 -2.59 0.51 -11.25
C THR A 256 -3.53 1.57 -10.67
N LYS A 257 -3.03 2.77 -10.37
CA LYS A 257 -3.84 3.80 -9.70
C LYS A 257 -4.95 4.40 -10.55
N HIS A 258 -4.88 4.28 -11.87
CA HIS A 258 -6.01 4.61 -12.73
C HIS A 258 -7.20 3.63 -12.58
N LEU A 259 -6.95 2.42 -12.06
CA LEU A 259 -7.97 1.40 -11.80
C LEU A 259 -8.51 1.45 -10.36
N THR A 260 -7.63 1.65 -9.39
CA THR A 260 -7.97 1.58 -7.95
C THR A 260 -8.20 2.94 -7.31
N GLY A 261 -7.76 4.02 -7.94
CA GLY A 261 -7.44 5.25 -7.27
C GLY A 261 -6.20 5.10 -6.38
N HIS A 262 -5.73 6.20 -5.84
CA HIS A 262 -4.69 6.19 -4.82
C HIS A 262 -5.32 5.92 -3.46
N THR A 263 -5.18 4.72 -2.94
CA THR A 263 -5.75 4.30 -1.64
C THR A 263 -4.90 4.73 -0.45
N LEU A 264 -4.14 5.79 -0.59
CA LEU A 264 -3.33 6.43 0.46
C LEU A 264 -2.39 5.43 1.16
N GLY A 265 -2.48 5.30 2.48
CA GLY A 265 -1.66 4.37 3.25
C GLY A 265 -1.93 2.90 2.92
N ALA A 266 -3.10 2.55 2.40
CA ALA A 266 -3.43 1.20 1.94
C ALA A 266 -2.91 0.90 0.53
N ALA A 267 -2.31 1.86 -0.19
CA ALA A 267 -1.86 1.66 -1.57
C ALA A 267 -0.84 0.52 -1.69
N GLY A 268 0.17 0.49 -0.84
CA GLY A 268 1.23 -0.51 -0.92
C GLY A 268 0.74 -1.96 -0.79
N ILE A 269 -0.16 -2.23 0.14
CA ILE A 269 -0.73 -3.58 0.30
C ILE A 269 -1.71 -3.92 -0.83
N THR A 270 -2.47 -2.94 -1.34
CA THR A 270 -3.37 -3.15 -2.47
C THR A 270 -2.58 -3.56 -3.71
N GLU A 271 -1.50 -2.87 -3.99
CA GLU A 271 -0.61 -3.13 -5.12
C GLU A 271 0.16 -4.43 -4.95
N ALA A 272 0.63 -4.72 -3.74
CA ALA A 272 1.22 -6.02 -3.41
C ALA A 272 0.22 -7.18 -3.60
N ALA A 273 -1.05 -7.00 -3.24
CA ALA A 273 -2.10 -7.99 -3.45
C ALA A 273 -2.37 -8.22 -4.95
N ILE A 274 -2.39 -7.16 -5.76
CA ILE A 274 -2.48 -7.28 -7.23
C ILE A 274 -1.29 -8.09 -7.76
N GLY A 275 -0.07 -7.74 -7.35
CA GLY A 275 1.15 -8.48 -7.74
C GLY A 275 1.09 -9.96 -7.34
N MET A 276 0.65 -10.25 -6.12
CA MET A 276 0.47 -11.63 -5.65
C MET A 276 -0.56 -12.40 -6.50
N LEU A 277 -1.68 -11.79 -6.84
CA LEU A 277 -2.71 -12.41 -7.68
C LEU A 277 -2.22 -12.66 -9.11
N ILE A 278 -1.44 -11.75 -9.68
CA ILE A 278 -0.80 -11.95 -10.98
C ILE A 278 0.10 -13.19 -10.93
N LEU A 279 0.93 -13.31 -9.90
CA LEU A 279 1.82 -14.46 -9.71
C LEU A 279 1.05 -15.76 -9.48
N GLN A 280 0.01 -15.75 -8.66
CA GLN A 280 -0.77 -16.95 -8.29
C GLN A 280 -1.62 -17.48 -9.45
N ARG A 281 -2.23 -16.58 -10.22
CA ARG A 281 -3.27 -16.92 -11.21
C ARG A 281 -2.80 -16.77 -12.65
N ASN A 282 -1.54 -16.40 -12.87
CA ASN A 282 -0.99 -16.10 -14.21
C ASN A 282 -1.83 -15.04 -14.95
N LEU A 283 -2.26 -14.01 -14.23
CA LEU A 283 -3.00 -12.93 -14.86
C LEU A 283 -2.08 -12.11 -15.77
N LEU A 284 -2.68 -11.45 -16.77
CA LEU A 284 -1.95 -10.51 -17.60
C LEU A 284 -1.53 -9.29 -16.76
N LEU A 285 -0.39 -8.72 -17.10
CA LEU A 285 0.09 -7.47 -16.51
C LEU A 285 -0.87 -6.34 -16.86
N PRO A 286 -1.25 -5.48 -15.90
CA PRO A 286 -2.12 -4.34 -16.17
C PRO A 286 -1.39 -3.31 -17.01
N ALA A 287 -2.01 -2.88 -18.11
CA ALA A 287 -1.47 -1.85 -18.98
C ALA A 287 -1.70 -0.45 -18.38
N GLN A 288 -0.86 0.50 -18.79
CA GLN A 288 -1.09 1.91 -18.55
C GLN A 288 -2.16 2.43 -19.51
N ASP A 289 -3.08 3.24 -19.01
CA ASP A 289 -4.13 3.83 -19.85
C ASP A 289 -3.66 5.20 -20.39
N PHE A 290 -3.54 5.30 -21.70
CA PHE A 290 -3.25 6.53 -22.44
C PHE A 290 -4.37 6.92 -23.39
N SER A 291 -5.58 6.40 -23.18
CA SER A 291 -6.73 6.64 -24.09
C SER A 291 -7.20 8.08 -24.12
N GLN A 292 -7.03 8.85 -23.03
CA GLN A 292 -7.48 10.24 -22.94
C GLN A 292 -6.35 11.24 -23.16
N SER A 293 -5.10 10.87 -22.85
CA SER A 293 -3.92 11.69 -23.04
C SER A 293 -2.73 10.79 -23.34
N PRO A 294 -1.91 11.11 -24.36
CA PRO A 294 -0.78 10.27 -24.72
C PRO A 294 0.28 10.23 -23.62
N GLN A 295 1.14 9.23 -23.68
CA GLN A 295 2.33 9.17 -22.84
C GLN A 295 3.12 10.48 -22.94
N ASP A 296 3.66 10.93 -21.83
CA ASP A 296 4.53 12.10 -21.78
C ASP A 296 5.93 11.74 -22.31
N ASP A 297 6.22 12.13 -23.52
CA ASP A 297 7.48 11.90 -24.23
C ASP A 297 8.67 12.72 -23.69
N THR A 298 8.42 13.64 -22.76
CA THR A 298 9.46 14.39 -22.05
C THR A 298 10.04 13.62 -20.85
N LEU A 299 9.38 12.55 -20.42
CA LEU A 299 9.87 11.69 -19.35
C LEU A 299 10.99 10.77 -19.88
N PRO A 300 11.98 10.44 -19.01
CA PRO A 300 12.94 9.39 -19.37
C PRO A 300 12.19 8.10 -19.75
N PRO A 301 12.59 7.45 -20.85
CA PRO A 301 11.92 6.23 -21.30
C PRO A 301 12.08 5.12 -20.26
N CYS A 302 10.97 4.47 -19.93
CA CYS A 302 10.94 3.29 -19.08
C CYS A 302 9.96 2.28 -19.69
N GLY A 303 9.97 1.05 -19.20
CA GLY A 303 9.21 -0.04 -19.83
C GLY A 303 7.69 0.04 -19.64
N LEU A 304 7.08 1.22 -19.79
CA LEU A 304 5.62 1.39 -19.70
C LEU A 304 4.91 0.54 -20.76
N ILE A 305 3.95 -0.27 -20.32
CA ILE A 305 3.18 -1.14 -21.21
C ILE A 305 1.80 -0.56 -21.48
N GLU A 306 1.44 -0.47 -22.76
CA GLU A 306 0.15 0.05 -23.25
C GLU A 306 -0.88 -1.04 -23.49
N HIS A 307 -0.45 -2.31 -23.51
CA HIS A 307 -1.33 -3.46 -23.72
C HIS A 307 -1.07 -4.54 -22.69
N PRO A 308 -2.12 -5.20 -22.17
CA PRO A 308 -1.96 -6.32 -21.25
C PRO A 308 -1.09 -7.43 -21.88
N GLN A 309 -0.12 -7.90 -21.15
CA GLN A 309 0.81 -8.95 -21.61
C GLN A 309 1.12 -9.94 -20.49
N PRO A 310 1.56 -11.18 -20.81
CA PRO A 310 1.91 -12.16 -19.81
C PRO A 310 3.18 -11.76 -19.05
N LEU A 311 3.26 -12.17 -17.79
CA LEU A 311 4.46 -12.04 -16.97
C LEU A 311 5.54 -13.00 -17.48
N SER A 312 6.70 -12.48 -17.90
CA SER A 312 7.79 -13.26 -18.49
C SER A 312 8.69 -13.94 -17.43
N ARG A 313 8.84 -13.31 -16.27
CA ARG A 313 9.64 -13.82 -15.14
C ARG A 313 8.81 -13.68 -13.86
N PRO A 314 8.80 -14.71 -12.98
CA PRO A 314 7.88 -14.76 -11.84
C PRO A 314 8.34 -13.90 -10.66
N VAL A 315 8.79 -12.67 -10.92
CA VAL A 315 9.24 -11.70 -9.91
C VAL A 315 8.62 -10.35 -10.20
N ILE A 316 7.97 -9.77 -9.20
CA ILE A 316 7.31 -8.46 -9.27
C ILE A 316 7.90 -7.53 -8.22
N LEU A 317 8.34 -6.34 -8.64
CA LEU A 317 8.71 -5.23 -7.77
C LEU A 317 7.51 -4.31 -7.59
N SER A 318 7.20 -3.91 -6.37
CA SER A 318 6.15 -2.92 -6.06
C SER A 318 6.75 -1.76 -5.27
N ASN A 319 6.54 -0.55 -5.76
CA ASN A 319 7.09 0.68 -5.22
C ASN A 319 6.03 1.54 -4.53
N SER A 320 6.39 2.13 -3.40
CA SER A 320 5.59 3.15 -2.72
C SER A 320 6.49 4.31 -2.29
N PHE A 321 6.36 5.45 -2.96
CA PHE A 321 7.15 6.66 -2.72
C PHE A 321 6.26 7.76 -2.15
N ALA A 322 6.34 7.96 -0.85
CA ALA A 322 5.36 8.72 -0.10
C ALA A 322 5.78 10.17 0.15
N PHE A 323 4.81 11.02 0.37
CA PHE A 323 5.02 12.33 0.96
C PHE A 323 5.77 12.19 2.30
N GLY A 324 6.60 13.17 2.64
CA GLY A 324 7.57 13.09 3.73
C GLY A 324 8.87 12.36 3.33
N GLY A 325 8.97 11.89 2.06
CA GLY A 325 10.16 11.22 1.53
C GLY A 325 10.33 9.78 2.02
N ASN A 326 9.28 9.13 2.51
CA ASN A 326 9.33 7.72 2.89
C ASN A 326 9.17 6.84 1.67
N ASN A 327 10.21 6.10 1.31
CA ASN A 327 10.22 5.21 0.16
C ASN A 327 10.28 3.76 0.61
N THR A 328 9.49 2.91 -0.03
CA THR A 328 9.52 1.46 0.14
C THR A 328 9.48 0.76 -1.20
N SER A 329 10.19 -0.35 -1.29
CA SER A 329 10.13 -1.27 -2.42
C SER A 329 10.10 -2.69 -1.89
N ILE A 330 9.20 -3.51 -2.43
CA ILE A 330 9.06 -4.92 -2.06
C ILE A 330 9.12 -5.79 -3.31
N LEU A 331 9.76 -6.93 -3.19
CA LEU A 331 9.85 -7.95 -4.24
C LEU A 331 9.04 -9.17 -3.84
N LEU A 332 8.10 -9.52 -4.69
CA LEU A 332 7.32 -10.75 -4.59
C LEU A 332 7.74 -11.70 -5.71
N GLY A 333 7.81 -12.99 -5.42
CA GLY A 333 8.14 -13.97 -6.44
C GLY A 333 7.45 -15.29 -6.22
N ARG A 334 7.25 -16.03 -7.34
CA ARG A 334 6.79 -17.42 -7.28
C ARG A 334 7.98 -18.30 -7.00
N MET A 335 7.84 -19.15 -5.98
CA MET A 335 8.82 -20.20 -5.69
C MET A 335 8.59 -21.37 -6.67
N SER A 336 9.68 -21.85 -7.22
CA SER A 336 9.70 -23.03 -8.14
C SER A 336 9.44 -24.33 -7.40
#